data_2d98c6e33b072ed404a12d34e4930dee
#
_entry.id   2d98c6e33b072ed404a12d34e4930dee
#
_cell.length_a   1.000
_cell.length_b   1.000
_cell.length_c   1.000
_cell.angle_alpha   90.00
_cell.angle_beta   90.00
_cell.angle_gamma   90.00
#
_symmetry.space_group_name_H-M   'P 1'
#
loop_
_entity.id
_entity.type
_entity.pdbx_description
1 polymer ?
#
loop_
_entity_poly.entity_id
_entity_poly.type
_entity_poly.pdbx_seq_one_letter_code
_entity_poly.pdbx_strand_id
1 'polypeptide(L)'
;QRQMCIRDSPYIMPKRYDAWNSVTENIDEEVIKDFIRTHRRAGVRLNHMSVIISAYYKAVLRNPKLNYFVMNGRIYRRNHFCVSFVILKKQADGVVNETTLKVYLDENDTVFTVNQKIKDAIDANKAEHQSNSTDKFARFMFSVPGLPKFVVWLAYHLDKHGLLPRKIIDLSPFHTSMFITNLASIKTSYIHHHC
;
A
#
# COMPACT_ATOMS: atom_id res chain seq x y z
N GLN A 1 -0.35 16.04 -28.19
CA GLN A 1 -0.90 16.88 -27.10
C GLN A 1 -0.92 16.15 -25.74
N ARG A 2 -1.36 14.86 -25.64
CA ARG A 2 -1.39 14.13 -24.35
C ARG A 2 -0.02 13.91 -23.72
N GLN A 3 1.04 13.74 -24.50
CA GLN A 3 2.39 13.52 -23.96
C GLN A 3 3.01 14.79 -23.35
N MET A 4 2.65 15.97 -23.86
CA MET A 4 3.09 17.25 -23.31
C MET A 4 2.53 17.47 -21.90
N CYS A 5 1.22 17.26 -21.70
CA CYS A 5 0.59 17.42 -20.39
C CYS A 5 1.20 16.53 -19.31
N ILE A 6 1.55 15.26 -19.63
CA ILE A 6 2.16 14.34 -18.66
C ILE A 6 3.58 14.77 -18.28
N ARG A 7 4.34 15.32 -19.23
CA ARG A 7 5.73 15.76 -19.00
C ARG A 7 5.79 17.04 -18.16
N ASP A 8 4.81 17.92 -18.32
CA ASP A 8 4.81 19.24 -17.68
C ASP A 8 4.08 19.21 -16.31
N SER A 9 3.26 18.17 -16.06
CA SER A 9 2.52 18.00 -14.79
C SER A 9 3.40 18.10 -13.53
N PRO A 10 4.61 17.52 -13.45
CA PRO A 10 5.45 17.64 -12.26
C PRO A 10 5.90 19.07 -11.93
N TYR A 11 5.88 19.97 -12.90
CA TYR A 11 6.25 21.39 -12.73
C TYR A 11 5.04 22.24 -12.38
N ILE A 12 3.88 21.93 -12.97
CA ILE A 12 2.63 22.66 -12.77
C ILE A 12 1.94 22.24 -11.48
N MET A 13 2.08 20.95 -11.11
CA MET A 13 1.48 20.33 -9.91
C MET A 13 2.59 19.81 -8.99
N PRO A 14 3.32 20.71 -8.29
CA PRO A 14 4.50 20.33 -7.52
C PRO A 14 4.17 19.56 -6.23
N LYS A 15 2.93 19.65 -5.76
CA LYS A 15 2.49 19.01 -4.53
C LYS A 15 1.52 17.85 -4.83
N ARG A 16 1.52 16.84 -3.97
CA ARG A 16 0.66 15.67 -4.11
C ARG A 16 -0.83 16.02 -4.24
N TYR A 17 -1.30 16.97 -3.45
CA TYR A 17 -2.71 17.35 -3.45
C TYR A 17 -3.13 18.11 -4.71
N ASP A 18 -2.20 18.76 -5.42
CA ASP A 18 -2.50 19.43 -6.69
C ASP A 18 -2.85 18.41 -7.79
N ALA A 19 -2.31 17.18 -7.70
CA ALA A 19 -2.52 16.10 -8.65
C ALA A 19 -3.54 15.05 -8.17
N TRP A 20 -4.31 15.35 -7.14
CA TRP A 20 -5.30 14.43 -6.58
C TRP A 20 -6.48 14.25 -7.51
N ASN A 21 -6.76 13.00 -7.88
CA ASN A 21 -7.96 12.60 -8.60
C ASN A 21 -8.73 11.58 -7.77
N SER A 22 -10.01 11.83 -7.55
CA SER A 22 -10.89 10.90 -6.85
C SER A 22 -11.95 10.40 -7.83
N VAL A 23 -12.09 9.09 -7.92
CA VAL A 23 -13.13 8.42 -8.72
C VAL A 23 -13.86 7.45 -7.81
N THR A 24 -15.18 7.54 -7.79
CA THR A 24 -16.04 6.62 -7.04
C THR A 24 -16.85 5.81 -8.03
N GLU A 25 -16.66 4.49 -7.99
CA GLU A 25 -17.37 3.52 -8.82
C GLU A 25 -18.11 2.51 -7.96
N ASN A 26 -19.35 2.24 -8.31
CA ASN A 26 -20.14 1.18 -7.70
C ASN A 26 -19.98 -0.10 -8.52
N ILE A 27 -19.40 -1.11 -7.91
CA ILE A 27 -19.19 -2.41 -8.53
C ILE A 27 -20.23 -3.38 -7.99
N ASP A 28 -20.89 -4.12 -8.89
CA ASP A 28 -21.80 -5.19 -8.48
C ASP A 28 -21.03 -6.29 -7.74
N GLU A 29 -21.31 -6.41 -6.46
CA GLU A 29 -20.66 -7.37 -5.59
C GLU A 29 -21.01 -8.82 -5.94
N GLU A 30 -22.15 -9.08 -6.57
CA GLU A 30 -22.60 -10.44 -6.89
C GLU A 30 -21.64 -11.14 -7.84
N VAL A 31 -21.06 -10.43 -8.81
CA VAL A 31 -20.05 -10.98 -9.73
C VAL A 31 -18.83 -11.51 -8.97
N ILE A 32 -18.35 -10.73 -7.99
CA ILE A 32 -17.19 -11.11 -7.16
C ILE A 32 -17.58 -12.26 -6.22
N LYS A 33 -18.77 -12.20 -5.62
CA LYS A 33 -19.28 -13.25 -4.73
C LYS A 33 -19.45 -14.58 -5.46
N ASP A 34 -20.00 -14.57 -6.67
CA ASP A 34 -20.19 -15.79 -7.47
C ASP A 34 -18.86 -16.41 -7.87
N PHE A 35 -17.89 -15.58 -8.27
CA PHE A 35 -16.53 -16.04 -8.53
C PHE A 35 -15.91 -16.73 -7.30
N ILE A 36 -16.00 -16.08 -6.14
CA ILE A 36 -15.48 -16.63 -4.87
C ILE A 36 -16.25 -17.90 -4.47
N ARG A 37 -17.58 -17.93 -4.63
CA ARG A 37 -18.44 -19.07 -4.29
C ARG A 37 -18.11 -20.30 -5.14
N THR A 38 -17.91 -20.09 -6.45
CA THR A 38 -17.53 -21.15 -7.39
C THR A 38 -16.21 -21.80 -7.02
N HIS A 39 -15.19 -20.98 -6.70
CA HIS A 39 -13.88 -21.49 -6.30
C HIS A 39 -13.89 -22.13 -4.91
N ARG A 40 -14.75 -21.64 -4.01
CA ARG A 40 -14.94 -22.26 -2.68
C ARG A 40 -15.52 -23.68 -2.80
N ARG A 41 -16.43 -23.92 -3.74
CA ARG A 41 -16.96 -25.27 -4.02
C ARG A 41 -15.88 -26.21 -4.56
N ALA A 42 -14.89 -25.66 -5.24
CA ALA A 42 -13.70 -26.40 -5.71
C ALA A 42 -12.59 -26.51 -4.61
N GLY A 43 -12.88 -26.15 -3.35
CA GLY A 43 -11.95 -26.25 -2.23
C GLY A 43 -11.00 -25.08 -2.04
N VAL A 44 -11.09 -24.03 -2.87
CA VAL A 44 -10.19 -22.86 -2.79
C VAL A 44 -10.89 -21.69 -2.12
N ARG A 45 -10.35 -21.23 -0.99
CA ARG A 45 -10.86 -20.05 -0.26
C ARG A 45 -10.16 -18.78 -0.74
N LEU A 46 -10.86 -18.00 -1.53
CA LEU A 46 -10.41 -16.68 -1.98
C LEU A 46 -10.97 -15.56 -1.10
N ASN A 47 -10.20 -14.49 -0.93
CA ASN A 47 -10.63 -13.26 -0.28
C ASN A 47 -11.03 -12.22 -1.34
N HIS A 48 -12.03 -11.39 -1.07
CA HIS A 48 -12.44 -10.26 -1.93
C HIS A 48 -11.25 -9.34 -2.26
N MET A 49 -10.44 -9.03 -1.26
CA MET A 49 -9.26 -8.18 -1.42
C MET A 49 -8.27 -8.78 -2.44
N SER A 50 -8.07 -10.10 -2.42
CA SER A 50 -7.17 -10.78 -3.37
C SER A 50 -7.67 -10.67 -4.81
N VAL A 51 -8.99 -10.74 -5.01
CA VAL A 51 -9.61 -10.58 -6.34
C VAL A 51 -9.42 -9.16 -6.85
N ILE A 52 -9.70 -8.16 -6.02
CA ILE A 52 -9.56 -6.74 -6.37
C ILE A 52 -8.09 -6.39 -6.70
N ILE A 53 -7.16 -6.83 -5.85
CA ILE A 53 -5.72 -6.61 -6.07
C ILE A 53 -5.27 -7.25 -7.37
N SER A 54 -5.69 -8.49 -7.64
CA SER A 54 -5.31 -9.20 -8.87
C SER A 54 -5.90 -8.53 -10.13
N ALA A 55 -7.13 -8.03 -10.05
CA ALA A 55 -7.75 -7.30 -11.15
C ALA A 55 -7.02 -5.99 -11.44
N TYR A 56 -6.69 -5.23 -10.39
CA TYR A 56 -5.91 -3.99 -10.54
C TYR A 56 -4.50 -4.28 -11.09
N TYR A 57 -3.84 -5.32 -10.59
CA TYR A 57 -2.52 -5.70 -11.09
C TYR A 57 -2.54 -6.06 -12.57
N LYS A 58 -3.56 -6.81 -13.03
CA LYS A 58 -3.76 -7.07 -14.48
C LYS A 58 -3.96 -5.78 -15.28
N ALA A 59 -4.67 -4.79 -14.73
CA ALA A 59 -4.81 -3.49 -15.37
C ALA A 59 -3.46 -2.76 -15.49
N VAL A 60 -2.60 -2.85 -14.47
CA VAL A 60 -1.24 -2.28 -14.47
C VAL A 60 -0.36 -2.98 -15.51
N LEU A 61 -0.43 -4.30 -15.64
CA LEU A 61 0.33 -5.05 -16.65
C LEU A 61 -0.05 -4.61 -18.08
N ARG A 62 -1.34 -4.32 -18.32
CA ARG A 62 -1.82 -3.78 -19.61
C ARG A 62 -1.46 -2.32 -19.82
N ASN A 63 -1.38 -1.54 -18.74
CA ASN A 63 -1.12 -0.10 -18.74
C ASN A 63 0.00 0.24 -17.73
N PRO A 64 1.28 -0.01 -18.06
CA PRO A 64 2.40 0.16 -17.13
C PRO A 64 2.54 1.57 -16.57
N LYS A 65 1.97 2.58 -17.23
CA LYS A 65 1.95 3.97 -16.77
C LYS A 65 1.20 4.16 -15.45
N LEU A 66 0.29 3.26 -15.08
CA LEU A 66 -0.40 3.26 -13.79
C LEU A 66 0.55 3.02 -12.60
N ASN A 67 1.73 2.45 -12.88
CA ASN A 67 2.78 2.18 -11.86
C ASN A 67 3.94 3.18 -11.93
N TYR A 68 3.73 4.36 -12.50
CA TYR A 68 4.71 5.44 -12.52
C TYR A 68 4.55 6.31 -11.27
N PHE A 69 5.63 6.98 -10.89
CA PHE A 69 5.62 7.94 -9.79
C PHE A 69 6.50 9.15 -10.14
N VAL A 70 6.27 10.24 -9.45
CA VAL A 70 7.05 11.47 -9.60
C VAL A 70 7.96 11.62 -8.39
N MET A 71 9.23 11.89 -8.64
CA MET A 71 10.20 12.20 -7.59
C MET A 71 11.11 13.32 -8.11
N ASN A 72 11.28 14.37 -7.33
CA ASN A 72 12.11 15.53 -7.68
C ASN A 72 11.83 16.11 -9.09
N GLY A 73 10.54 16.26 -9.44
CA GLY A 73 10.11 16.80 -10.74
C GLY A 73 10.34 15.88 -11.94
N ARG A 74 10.71 14.62 -11.72
CA ARG A 74 10.93 13.62 -12.78
C ARG A 74 9.99 12.44 -12.61
N ILE A 75 9.57 11.86 -13.74
CA ILE A 75 8.71 10.69 -13.78
C ILE A 75 9.58 9.43 -13.82
N TYR A 76 9.33 8.50 -12.92
CA TYR A 76 10.00 7.22 -12.81
C TYR A 76 9.02 6.06 -13.00
N ARG A 77 9.49 4.97 -13.58
CA ARG A 77 8.77 3.70 -13.63
C ARG A 77 9.22 2.83 -12.46
N ARG A 78 8.28 2.25 -11.73
CA ARG A 78 8.62 1.25 -10.72
C ARG A 78 9.05 -0.05 -11.39
N ASN A 79 10.07 -0.68 -10.82
CA ASN A 79 10.58 -1.97 -11.28
C ASN A 79 9.80 -3.16 -10.73
N HIS A 80 8.93 -2.93 -9.77
CA HIS A 80 8.10 -3.94 -9.11
C HIS A 80 6.70 -3.39 -8.89
N PHE A 81 5.77 -4.27 -8.62
CA PHE A 81 4.45 -3.90 -8.14
C PHE A 81 4.29 -4.39 -6.70
N CYS A 82 4.00 -3.48 -5.79
CA CYS A 82 3.71 -3.83 -4.42
C CYS A 82 2.43 -3.17 -3.92
N VAL A 83 1.73 -3.90 -3.07
CA VAL A 83 0.49 -3.46 -2.44
C VAL A 83 0.71 -3.34 -0.95
N SER A 84 0.31 -2.22 -0.38
CA SER A 84 0.25 -2.03 1.07
C SER A 84 -1.19 -2.03 1.54
N PHE A 85 -1.45 -2.69 2.66
CA PHE A 85 -2.76 -2.70 3.31
C PHE A 85 -2.61 -2.76 4.82
N VAL A 86 -3.63 -2.28 5.52
CA VAL A 86 -3.66 -2.25 6.98
C VAL A 86 -4.42 -3.47 7.50
N ILE A 87 -3.88 -4.09 8.53
CA ILE A 87 -4.56 -5.11 9.34
C ILE A 87 -4.71 -4.63 10.78
N LEU A 88 -5.81 -5.01 11.39
CA LEU A 88 -6.08 -4.76 12.81
C LEU A 88 -5.62 -5.96 13.63
N LYS A 89 -4.71 -5.74 14.55
CA LYS A 89 -4.28 -6.73 15.54
C LYS A 89 -4.98 -6.46 16.87
N LYS A 90 -5.69 -7.44 17.39
CA LYS A 90 -6.18 -7.40 18.77
C LYS A 90 -5.08 -7.90 19.69
N GLN A 91 -4.63 -7.09 20.61
CA GLN A 91 -3.73 -7.50 21.69
C GLN A 91 -4.52 -8.18 22.82
N ALA A 92 -3.81 -8.90 23.68
CA ALA A 92 -4.40 -9.60 24.82
C ALA A 92 -5.07 -8.67 25.85
N ASP A 93 -4.65 -7.40 25.87
CA ASP A 93 -5.19 -6.33 26.71
C ASP A 93 -6.44 -5.64 26.10
N GLY A 94 -6.91 -6.12 24.95
CA GLY A 94 -8.06 -5.55 24.24
C GLY A 94 -7.74 -4.34 23.38
N VAL A 95 -6.51 -3.85 23.37
CA VAL A 95 -6.08 -2.75 22.51
C VAL A 95 -5.96 -3.25 21.06
N VAL A 96 -6.51 -2.47 20.14
CA VAL A 96 -6.42 -2.75 18.71
C VAL A 96 -5.27 -1.95 18.13
N ASN A 97 -4.23 -2.65 17.69
CA ASN A 97 -3.11 -2.04 17.00
C ASN A 97 -3.25 -2.21 15.48
N GLU A 98 -2.95 -1.14 14.76
CA GLU A 98 -2.90 -1.14 13.30
C GLU A 98 -1.48 -1.48 12.84
N THR A 99 -1.38 -2.39 11.88
CA THR A 99 -0.11 -2.74 11.27
C THR A 99 -0.26 -2.73 9.75
N THR A 100 0.66 -2.03 9.09
CA THR A 100 0.71 -2.00 7.63
C THR A 100 1.56 -3.16 7.13
N LEU A 101 0.99 -3.95 6.22
CA LEU A 101 1.68 -5.02 5.50
C LEU A 101 1.95 -4.62 4.07
N LYS A 102 3.06 -5.11 3.52
CA LYS A 102 3.46 -4.89 2.14
C LYS A 102 3.67 -6.25 1.45
N VAL A 103 3.05 -6.43 0.29
CA VAL A 103 3.14 -7.66 -0.52
C VAL A 103 3.61 -7.30 -1.92
N TYR A 104 4.63 -7.99 -2.40
CA TYR A 104 5.18 -7.84 -3.75
C TYR A 104 4.55 -8.86 -4.70
N LEU A 105 4.14 -8.39 -5.87
CA LEU A 105 3.56 -9.23 -6.91
C LEU A 105 4.48 -9.30 -8.11
N ASP A 106 4.49 -10.48 -8.74
CA ASP A 106 5.27 -10.81 -9.91
C ASP A 106 4.36 -11.00 -11.14
N GLU A 107 4.91 -10.88 -12.35
CA GLU A 107 4.15 -10.95 -13.60
C GLU A 107 3.36 -12.27 -13.77
N ASN A 108 3.86 -13.36 -13.21
CA ASN A 108 3.24 -14.68 -13.24
C ASN A 108 2.20 -14.91 -12.14
N ASP A 109 1.96 -13.91 -11.27
CA ASP A 109 1.01 -14.10 -10.18
C ASP A 109 -0.43 -14.19 -10.68
N THR A 110 -1.08 -15.24 -10.23
CA THR A 110 -2.51 -15.49 -10.40
C THR A 110 -3.29 -15.02 -9.17
N VAL A 111 -4.61 -14.97 -9.24
CA VAL A 111 -5.45 -14.64 -8.08
C VAL A 111 -5.20 -15.60 -6.89
N PHE A 112 -4.81 -16.83 -7.17
CA PHE A 112 -4.52 -17.84 -6.15
C PHE A 112 -3.21 -17.58 -5.44
N THR A 113 -2.14 -17.29 -6.20
CA THR A 113 -0.83 -16.95 -5.63
C THR A 113 -0.86 -15.64 -4.88
N VAL A 114 -1.56 -14.63 -5.39
CA VAL A 114 -1.82 -13.36 -4.67
C VAL A 114 -2.54 -13.61 -3.35
N ASN A 115 -3.59 -14.45 -3.35
CA ASN A 115 -4.32 -14.78 -2.14
C ASN A 115 -3.43 -15.52 -1.12
N GLN A 116 -2.54 -16.39 -1.58
CA GLN A 116 -1.58 -17.08 -0.72
C GLN A 116 -0.56 -16.10 -0.13
N LYS A 117 0.07 -15.26 -0.97
CA LYS A 117 1.02 -14.23 -0.52
C LYS A 117 0.41 -13.30 0.54
N ILE A 118 -0.86 -12.90 0.38
CA ILE A 118 -1.57 -12.07 1.36
C ILE A 118 -1.76 -12.84 2.69
N LYS A 119 -2.19 -14.11 2.63
CA LYS A 119 -2.34 -14.94 3.83
C LYS A 119 -1.02 -15.12 4.56
N ASP A 120 0.04 -15.47 3.83
CA ASP A 120 1.37 -15.69 4.41
C ASP A 120 1.88 -14.41 5.09
N ALA A 121 1.69 -13.24 4.47
CA ALA A 121 2.05 -11.96 5.07
C ALA A 121 1.26 -11.67 6.36
N ILE A 122 -0.04 -11.99 6.39
CA ILE A 122 -0.87 -11.82 7.58
C ILE A 122 -0.43 -12.77 8.70
N ASP A 123 -0.18 -14.04 8.38
CA ASP A 123 0.16 -15.07 9.36
C ASP A 123 1.58 -14.87 9.91
N ALA A 124 2.54 -14.50 9.08
CA ALA A 124 3.89 -14.11 9.52
C ALA A 124 3.83 -12.94 10.50
N ASN A 125 3.01 -11.92 10.20
CA ASN A 125 2.89 -10.76 11.06
C ASN A 125 2.13 -11.04 12.38
N LYS A 126 1.23 -12.02 12.41
CA LYS A 126 0.59 -12.46 13.66
C LYS A 126 1.57 -13.16 14.60
N ALA A 127 2.53 -13.92 14.03
CA ALA A 127 3.55 -14.65 14.79
C ALA A 127 4.64 -13.72 15.33
N GLU A 128 4.87 -12.57 14.70
CA GLU A 128 5.89 -11.62 15.10
C GLU A 128 5.38 -10.77 16.27
N HIS A 129 5.78 -11.16 17.49
CA HIS A 129 5.66 -10.28 18.64
C HIS A 129 6.55 -9.07 18.41
N GLN A 130 5.96 -7.88 18.43
CA GLN A 130 6.70 -6.60 18.30
C GLN A 130 7.90 -6.60 19.25
N SER A 131 9.10 -6.54 18.70
CA SER A 131 10.31 -6.47 19.49
C SER A 131 10.34 -5.14 20.26
N ASN A 132 10.58 -5.21 21.56
CA ASN A 132 10.76 -4.05 22.46
C ASN A 132 11.85 -3.06 21.98
N SER A 133 12.64 -3.39 20.96
CA SER A 133 13.68 -2.54 20.41
C SER A 133 13.14 -1.34 19.62
N THR A 134 12.05 -1.52 18.88
CA THR A 134 11.41 -0.44 18.10
C THR A 134 10.79 0.59 19.01
N ASP A 135 10.17 0.15 20.11
CA ASP A 135 9.57 1.05 21.09
C ASP A 135 10.64 1.88 21.85
N LYS A 136 11.78 1.26 22.18
CA LYS A 136 12.90 1.98 22.81
C LYS A 136 13.48 3.04 21.87
N PHE A 137 13.65 2.71 20.59
CA PHE A 137 14.13 3.65 19.59
C PHE A 137 13.14 4.81 19.37
N ALA A 138 11.85 4.51 19.26
CA ALA A 138 10.80 5.51 19.14
C ALA A 138 10.79 6.44 20.36
N ARG A 139 10.81 5.89 21.58
CA ARG A 139 10.87 6.70 22.83
C ARG A 139 12.10 7.61 22.88
N PHE A 140 13.27 7.09 22.50
CA PHE A 140 14.49 7.89 22.43
C PHE A 140 14.35 9.03 21.42
N MET A 141 13.83 8.74 20.22
CA MET A 141 13.64 9.73 19.17
C MET A 141 12.68 10.85 19.59
N PHE A 142 11.60 10.52 20.30
CA PHE A 142 10.64 11.53 20.80
C PHE A 142 11.07 12.24 22.09
N SER A 143 12.10 11.75 22.78
CA SER A 143 12.60 12.38 24.00
C SER A 143 13.40 13.66 23.74
N VAL A 144 13.95 13.83 22.55
CA VAL A 144 14.75 15.01 22.20
C VAL A 144 13.93 15.97 21.35
N PRO A 145 13.65 17.20 21.85
CA PRO A 145 12.90 18.20 21.09
C PRO A 145 13.58 18.53 19.75
N GLY A 146 12.82 18.47 18.67
CA GLY A 146 13.34 18.76 17.31
C GLY A 146 13.98 17.57 16.57
N LEU A 147 14.43 16.53 17.27
CA LEU A 147 15.02 15.35 16.65
C LEU A 147 14.06 14.66 15.66
N PRO A 148 12.78 14.44 15.97
CA PRO A 148 11.84 13.84 15.02
C PRO A 148 11.69 14.66 13.73
N LYS A 149 11.62 16.00 13.86
CA LYS A 149 11.54 16.90 12.69
C LYS A 149 12.78 16.80 11.83
N PHE A 150 13.95 16.77 12.44
CA PHE A 150 15.22 16.63 11.71
C PHE A 150 15.32 15.28 11.00
N VAL A 151 14.98 14.17 11.67
CA VAL A 151 15.02 12.83 11.09
C VAL A 151 14.04 12.71 9.93
N VAL A 152 12.82 13.21 10.06
CA VAL A 152 11.82 13.22 8.97
C VAL A 152 12.28 14.10 7.82
N TRP A 153 12.82 15.29 8.10
CA TRP A 153 13.38 16.18 7.09
C TRP A 153 14.54 15.51 6.33
N LEU A 154 15.47 14.88 7.06
CA LEU A 154 16.60 14.16 6.47
C LEU A 154 16.14 12.98 5.61
N ALA A 155 15.19 12.17 6.13
CA ALA A 155 14.62 11.04 5.40
C ALA A 155 13.95 11.51 4.10
N TYR A 156 13.15 12.58 4.16
CA TYR A 156 12.53 13.18 2.98
C TYR A 156 13.57 13.69 1.97
N HIS A 157 14.64 14.33 2.46
CA HIS A 157 15.72 14.83 1.59
C HIS A 157 16.48 13.69 0.91
N LEU A 158 16.82 12.64 1.66
CA LEU A 158 17.46 11.44 1.11
C LEU A 158 16.56 10.72 0.11
N ASP A 159 15.25 10.61 0.40
CA ASP A 159 14.27 10.00 -0.51
C ASP A 159 14.18 10.77 -1.82
N LYS A 160 14.08 12.09 -1.74
CA LYS A 160 14.06 12.98 -2.92
C LYS A 160 15.25 12.78 -3.86
N HIS A 161 16.39 12.39 -3.33
CA HIS A 161 17.62 12.12 -4.08
C HIS A 161 17.85 10.62 -4.37
N GLY A 162 16.94 9.75 -3.96
CA GLY A 162 17.05 8.30 -4.16
C GLY A 162 18.13 7.63 -3.30
N LEU A 163 18.53 8.29 -2.21
CA LEU A 163 19.58 7.81 -1.28
C LEU A 163 19.00 7.12 -0.03
N LEU A 164 17.67 6.99 0.05
CA LEU A 164 17.04 6.37 1.20
C LEU A 164 17.37 4.86 1.26
N PRO A 165 17.81 4.33 2.42
CA PRO A 165 18.12 2.91 2.57
C PRO A 165 16.91 2.01 2.26
N ARG A 166 17.15 0.90 1.55
CA ARG A 166 16.07 -0.05 1.17
C ARG A 166 15.24 -0.54 2.36
N LYS A 167 15.86 -0.79 3.51
CA LYS A 167 15.16 -1.20 4.72
C LYS A 167 14.09 -0.19 5.15
N ILE A 168 14.35 1.11 5.01
CA ILE A 168 13.37 2.16 5.33
C ILE A 168 12.29 2.22 4.26
N ILE A 169 12.64 2.06 2.98
CA ILE A 169 11.67 1.99 1.87
C ILE A 169 10.72 0.81 2.06
N ASP A 170 11.24 -0.35 2.46
CA ASP A 170 10.43 -1.56 2.66
C ASP A 170 9.47 -1.43 3.85
N LEU A 171 9.89 -0.75 4.92
CA LEU A 171 9.04 -0.47 6.09
C LEU A 171 8.03 0.65 5.83
N SER A 172 8.32 1.59 4.94
CA SER A 172 7.48 2.74 4.67
C SER A 172 6.22 2.36 3.90
N PRO A 173 5.01 2.64 4.40
CA PRO A 173 3.77 2.38 3.68
C PRO A 173 3.60 3.26 2.43
N PHE A 174 4.34 4.36 2.34
CA PHE A 174 4.23 5.34 1.25
C PHE A 174 4.95 4.91 -0.03
N HIS A 175 5.96 4.04 0.07
CA HIS A 175 6.70 3.50 -1.08
C HIS A 175 6.01 2.26 -1.64
N THR A 176 4.80 2.43 -2.14
CA THR A 176 3.95 1.36 -2.66
C THR A 176 3.36 1.74 -4.02
N SER A 177 2.99 0.73 -4.81
CA SER A 177 2.27 0.93 -6.07
C SER A 177 0.78 1.18 -5.83
N MET A 178 0.23 0.52 -4.82
CA MET A 178 -1.16 0.62 -4.42
C MET A 178 -1.26 0.53 -2.90
N PHE A 179 -2.06 1.40 -2.32
CA PHE A 179 -2.48 1.29 -0.93
C PHE A 179 -3.98 0.96 -0.90
N ILE A 180 -4.35 -0.11 -0.22
CA ILE A 180 -5.74 -0.56 -0.13
C ILE A 180 -6.21 -0.55 1.31
N THR A 181 -7.35 0.08 1.55
CA THR A 181 -8.04 0.09 2.84
C THR A 181 -9.36 -0.63 2.71
N ASN A 182 -9.58 -1.64 3.53
CA ASN A 182 -10.83 -2.39 3.58
C ASN A 182 -11.66 -1.93 4.79
N LEU A 183 -12.67 -1.12 4.54
CA LEU A 183 -13.57 -0.58 5.57
C LEU A 183 -14.72 -1.53 5.92
N ALA A 184 -14.91 -2.63 5.19
CA ALA A 184 -15.97 -3.59 5.46
C ALA A 184 -15.82 -4.26 6.84
N SER A 185 -14.60 -4.40 7.36
CA SER A 185 -14.33 -4.97 8.68
C SER A 185 -14.87 -4.12 9.84
N ILE A 186 -14.97 -2.81 9.64
CA ILE A 186 -15.50 -1.86 10.63
C ILE A 186 -16.92 -1.39 10.29
N LYS A 187 -17.54 -1.99 9.26
CA LYS A 187 -18.92 -1.72 8.82
C LYS A 187 -19.21 -0.23 8.59
N THR A 188 -18.24 0.50 8.07
CA THR A 188 -18.40 1.91 7.76
C THR A 188 -18.47 2.14 6.26
N SER A 189 -19.11 3.25 5.88
CA SER A 189 -19.16 3.72 4.51
C SER A 189 -17.82 4.29 4.07
N TYR A 190 -17.71 4.55 2.78
CA TYR A 190 -16.55 5.21 2.20
C TYR A 190 -16.24 6.54 2.93
N ILE A 191 -14.99 6.72 3.27
CA ILE A 191 -14.48 7.93 3.95
C ILE A 191 -13.41 8.56 3.06
N HIS A 192 -13.60 9.83 2.71
CA HIS A 192 -12.54 10.65 2.16
C HIS A 192 -11.63 11.07 3.32
N HIS A 193 -10.38 10.61 3.30
CA HIS A 193 -9.38 11.10 4.25
C HIS A 193 -8.12 11.55 3.51
N HIS A 194 -7.50 12.57 4.04
CA HIS A 194 -6.22 13.08 3.59
C HIS A 194 -5.14 12.61 4.58
N CYS A 195 -4.12 11.92 4.07
CA CYS A 195 -2.92 11.58 4.85
C CYS A 195 -1.80 12.55 4.52
#